data_f9ed94fcbf8f1a3c399c5a41714685ad
#
_entry.id   f9ed94fcbf8f1a3c399c5a41714685ad
#
_cell.length_a   1.000
_cell.length_b   1.000
_cell.length_c   1.000
_cell.angle_alpha   90.00
_cell.angle_beta   90.00
_cell.angle_gamma   90.00
#
_symmetry.space_group_name_H-M   'P 1'
#
loop_
_entity.id
_entity.type
_entity.pdbx_description
1 polymer ?
#
loop_
_entity_poly.entity_id
_entity_poly.type
_entity_poly.pdbx_seq_one_letter_code
_entity_poly.pdbx_strand_id
1 'polypeptide(L)'
;MTKFLLAVGSGGFVGSILRFLIFKYFENPQTTGWPWGTFTVNILGSLLAGILFGISEKTNLIPETLSLFLLVGFCGGFTTFSAFALDNLKLFQAGAFMQNFLYISATILLGVLAIFIGHFLATSVLK
;
A
#
# COMPACT_ATOMS: atom_id res chain seq x y z
N MET A 1 16.63 -6.82 19.19
CA MET A 1 16.31 -7.47 17.86
C MET A 1 14.99 -8.24 17.90
N THR A 2 14.77 -9.13 18.87
CA THR A 2 13.52 -9.94 18.95
C THR A 2 12.24 -9.10 18.95
N LYS A 3 12.20 -8.01 19.73
CA LYS A 3 11.03 -7.10 19.76
C LYS A 3 10.76 -6.46 18.39
N PHE A 4 11.79 -6.17 17.62
CA PHE A 4 11.65 -5.59 16.28
C PHE A 4 11.09 -6.61 15.28
N LEU A 5 11.57 -7.85 15.34
CA LEU A 5 11.03 -8.94 14.53
C LEU A 5 9.56 -9.22 14.83
N LEU A 6 9.19 -9.19 16.11
CA LEU A 6 7.80 -9.36 16.54
C LEU A 6 6.92 -8.18 16.08
N ALA A 7 7.42 -6.96 16.16
CA ALA A 7 6.71 -5.79 15.67
C ALA A 7 6.46 -5.87 14.16
N VAL A 8 7.49 -6.13 13.38
CA VAL A 8 7.38 -6.29 11.92
C VAL A 8 6.46 -7.45 11.56
N GLY A 9 6.65 -8.61 12.19
CA GLY A 9 5.84 -9.80 11.92
C GLY A 9 4.37 -9.61 12.24
N SER A 10 4.04 -9.03 13.40
CA SER A 10 2.65 -8.78 13.78
C SER A 10 2.00 -7.70 12.93
N GLY A 11 2.72 -6.63 12.60
CA GLY A 11 2.25 -5.62 11.65
C GLY A 11 1.99 -6.21 10.27
N GLY A 12 2.90 -7.02 9.75
CA GLY A 12 2.75 -7.73 8.47
C GLY A 12 1.56 -8.70 8.47
N PHE A 13 1.35 -9.41 9.58
CA PHE A 13 0.19 -10.29 9.77
C PHE A 13 -1.11 -9.50 9.61
N VAL A 14 -1.27 -8.39 10.31
CA VAL A 14 -2.47 -7.55 10.23
C VAL A 14 -2.61 -6.95 8.82
N GLY A 15 -1.54 -6.39 8.27
CA GLY A 15 -1.56 -5.77 6.94
C GLY A 15 -1.94 -6.75 5.84
N SER A 16 -1.38 -7.96 5.85
CA SER A 16 -1.68 -8.98 4.83
C SER A 16 -3.10 -9.54 4.94
N ILE A 17 -3.65 -9.65 6.16
CA ILE A 17 -5.06 -10.05 6.34
C ILE A 17 -5.99 -8.97 5.77
N LEU A 18 -5.76 -7.69 6.09
CA LEU A 18 -6.58 -6.61 5.55
C LEU A 18 -6.48 -6.52 4.03
N ARG A 19 -5.29 -6.72 3.47
CA ARG A 19 -5.12 -6.82 2.02
C ARG A 19 -5.97 -7.94 1.42
N PHE A 20 -5.94 -9.12 2.02
CA PHE A 20 -6.74 -10.26 1.57
C PHE A 20 -8.24 -9.93 1.60
N LEU A 21 -8.74 -9.29 2.66
CA LEU A 21 -10.14 -8.91 2.78
C LEU A 21 -10.54 -7.88 1.71
N ILE A 22 -9.67 -6.91 1.41
CA ILE A 22 -9.93 -5.94 0.34
C ILE A 22 -9.94 -6.64 -1.02
N PHE A 23 -9.03 -7.57 -1.26
CA PHE A 23 -9.07 -8.36 -2.49
C PHE A 23 -10.38 -9.11 -2.64
N LYS A 24 -10.85 -9.75 -1.57
CA LYS A 24 -12.14 -10.45 -1.54
C LYS A 24 -13.33 -9.52 -1.79
N TYR A 25 -13.30 -8.32 -1.22
CA TYR A 25 -14.36 -7.32 -1.45
C TYR A 25 -14.48 -6.92 -2.93
N PHE A 26 -13.34 -6.79 -3.62
CA PHE A 26 -13.32 -6.43 -5.04
C PHE A 26 -13.38 -7.64 -6.00
N GLU A 27 -13.39 -8.87 -5.46
CA GLU A 27 -13.49 -10.09 -6.27
C GLU A 27 -14.91 -10.24 -6.80
N ASN A 28 -15.17 -9.64 -7.96
CA ASN A 28 -16.45 -9.80 -8.66
C ASN A 28 -16.19 -10.38 -10.05
N PRO A 29 -16.73 -11.58 -10.36
CA PRO A 29 -16.57 -12.20 -11.67
C PRO A 29 -17.12 -11.38 -12.84
N GLN A 30 -17.98 -10.40 -12.54
CA GLN A 30 -18.63 -9.56 -13.54
C GLN A 30 -17.91 -8.24 -13.79
N THR A 31 -16.89 -7.89 -12.99
CA THR A 31 -16.11 -6.67 -13.20
C THR A 31 -15.00 -6.90 -14.21
N THR A 32 -15.00 -6.07 -15.23
CA THR A 32 -14.07 -6.12 -16.34
C THR A 32 -12.65 -5.73 -15.92
N GLY A 33 -11.80 -6.70 -15.75
CA GLY A 33 -10.36 -6.60 -16.00
C GLY A 33 -9.50 -5.66 -15.16
N TRP A 34 -10.02 -4.57 -14.56
CA TRP A 34 -9.20 -3.67 -13.75
C TRP A 34 -8.95 -4.25 -12.36
N PRO A 35 -7.69 -4.36 -11.92
CA PRO A 35 -7.36 -4.99 -10.62
C PRO A 35 -7.60 -4.02 -9.46
N TRP A 36 -8.86 -3.76 -9.12
CA TRP A 36 -9.25 -2.80 -8.09
C TRP A 36 -8.68 -3.12 -6.71
N GLY A 37 -8.60 -4.38 -6.34
CA GLY A 37 -8.08 -4.80 -5.04
C GLY A 37 -6.63 -4.37 -4.85
N THR A 38 -5.75 -4.74 -5.76
CA THR A 38 -4.33 -4.39 -5.74
C THR A 38 -4.13 -2.88 -5.85
N PHE A 39 -4.86 -2.24 -6.77
CA PHE A 39 -4.80 -0.79 -6.94
C PHE A 39 -5.14 -0.05 -5.64
N THR A 40 -6.25 -0.43 -5.01
CA THR A 40 -6.72 0.20 -3.77
C THR A 40 -5.72 0.04 -2.63
N VAL A 41 -5.22 -1.16 -2.35
CA VAL A 41 -4.28 -1.36 -1.24
C VAL A 41 -2.97 -0.62 -1.47
N ASN A 42 -2.49 -0.54 -2.70
CA ASN A 42 -1.25 0.16 -3.01
C ASN A 42 -1.40 1.68 -2.88
N ILE A 43 -2.51 2.26 -3.32
CA ILE A 43 -2.75 3.71 -3.19
C ILE A 43 -3.02 4.08 -1.72
N LEU A 44 -3.91 3.37 -1.04
CA LEU A 44 -4.21 3.64 0.38
C LEU A 44 -3.00 3.39 1.28
N GLY A 45 -2.26 2.30 1.03
CA GLY A 45 -1.05 1.99 1.78
C GLY A 45 0.05 3.04 1.56
N SER A 46 0.20 3.55 0.35
CA SER A 46 1.12 4.64 0.04
C SER A 46 0.74 5.93 0.76
N LEU A 47 -0.54 6.30 0.75
CA LEU A 47 -1.04 7.46 1.48
C LEU A 47 -0.74 7.33 2.99
N LEU A 48 -1.07 6.19 3.58
CA LEU A 48 -0.82 5.92 4.98
C LEU A 48 0.67 5.95 5.32
N ALA A 49 1.52 5.35 4.48
CA ALA A 49 2.96 5.37 4.67
C ALA A 49 3.52 6.81 4.65
N GLY A 50 3.03 7.65 3.75
CA GLY A 50 3.39 9.07 3.70
C GLY A 50 3.00 9.82 4.98
N ILE A 51 1.78 9.59 5.48
CA ILE A 51 1.30 10.18 6.75
C ILE A 51 2.18 9.75 7.92
N LEU A 52 2.40 8.46 8.07
CA LEU A 52 3.19 7.90 9.18
C LEU A 52 4.64 8.39 9.15
N PHE A 53 5.22 8.46 7.97
CA PHE A 53 6.57 8.99 7.78
C PHE A 53 6.64 10.47 8.17
N GLY A 54 5.67 11.29 7.73
CA GLY A 54 5.61 12.71 8.08
C GLY A 54 5.43 12.95 9.59
N ILE A 55 4.61 12.14 10.27
CA ILE A 55 4.48 12.20 11.73
C ILE A 55 5.82 11.85 12.40
N SER A 56 6.48 10.80 11.93
CA SER A 56 7.76 10.35 12.48
C SER A 56 8.87 11.42 12.34
N GLU A 57 8.88 12.17 11.23
CA GLU A 57 9.86 13.24 11.03
C GLU A 57 9.63 14.46 11.93
N LYS A 58 8.37 14.80 12.17
CA LYS A 58 8.01 16.03 12.89
C LYS A 58 7.90 15.86 14.40
N THR A 59 7.75 14.64 14.86
CA THR A 59 7.49 14.35 16.27
C THR A 59 8.32 13.16 16.74
N ASN A 60 8.66 13.15 18.02
CA ASN A 60 9.23 11.96 18.65
C ASN A 60 8.14 11.07 19.28
N LEU A 61 6.89 11.20 18.80
CA LEU A 61 5.74 10.50 19.36
C LEU A 61 5.67 9.04 18.92
N ILE A 62 6.32 8.68 17.81
CA ILE A 62 6.32 7.30 17.31
C ILE A 62 7.63 6.61 17.70
N PRO A 63 7.63 5.74 18.72
CA PRO A 63 8.80 4.94 19.05
C PRO A 63 9.22 4.06 17.88
N GLU A 64 10.51 3.73 17.80
CA GLU A 64 11.09 2.89 16.74
C GLU A 64 10.30 1.58 16.54
N THR A 65 9.94 0.91 17.63
CA THR A 65 9.18 -0.36 17.56
C THR A 65 7.81 -0.17 16.91
N LEU A 66 7.11 0.94 17.22
CA LEU A 66 5.82 1.26 16.61
C LEU A 66 5.98 1.67 15.15
N SER A 67 7.03 2.40 14.81
CA SER A 67 7.36 2.74 13.43
C SER A 67 7.61 1.48 12.59
N LEU A 68 8.36 0.52 13.13
CA LEU A 68 8.60 -0.77 12.48
C LEU A 68 7.30 -1.58 12.29
N PHE A 69 6.44 -1.60 13.32
CA PHE A 69 5.13 -2.25 13.21
C PHE A 69 4.28 -1.61 12.10
N LEU A 70 4.19 -0.28 12.07
CA LEU A 70 3.28 0.44 11.15
C LEU A 70 3.84 0.53 9.73
N LEU A 71 5.08 1.00 9.56
CA LEU A 71 5.64 1.23 8.22
C LEU A 71 6.14 -0.07 7.58
N VAL A 72 7.03 -0.78 8.28
CA VAL A 72 7.64 -1.98 7.69
C VAL A 72 6.68 -3.16 7.73
N GLY A 73 6.02 -3.38 8.87
CA GLY A 73 5.10 -4.48 9.05
C GLY A 73 3.77 -4.24 8.34
N PHE A 74 2.95 -3.34 8.88
CA PHE A 74 1.58 -3.13 8.39
C PHE A 74 1.55 -2.64 6.95
N CYS A 75 2.18 -1.51 6.62
CA CYS A 75 2.18 -0.99 5.26
C CYS A 75 2.86 -1.95 4.29
N GLY A 76 3.96 -2.59 4.70
CA GLY A 76 4.66 -3.60 3.89
C GLY A 76 3.81 -4.84 3.62
N GLY A 77 3.02 -5.30 4.58
CA GLY A 77 2.10 -6.43 4.39
C GLY A 77 0.82 -6.05 3.64
N PHE A 78 0.37 -4.81 3.80
CA PHE A 78 -0.85 -4.29 3.17
C PHE A 78 -0.67 -3.99 1.69
N THR A 79 0.46 -3.38 1.30
CA THR A 79 0.81 -3.10 -0.09
C THR A 79 1.50 -4.29 -0.74
N THR A 80 1.47 -4.37 -2.07
CA THR A 80 2.08 -5.50 -2.78
C THR A 80 2.53 -5.16 -4.18
N PHE A 81 3.83 -5.31 -4.43
CA PHE A 81 4.37 -5.21 -5.78
C PHE A 81 4.15 -6.52 -6.57
N SER A 82 4.25 -7.67 -5.93
CA SER A 82 4.12 -8.96 -6.61
C SER A 82 2.71 -9.19 -7.18
N ALA A 83 1.66 -8.81 -6.46
CA ALA A 83 0.31 -8.87 -6.99
C ALA A 83 0.12 -7.87 -8.15
N PHE A 84 0.69 -6.67 -8.04
CA PHE A 84 0.71 -5.70 -9.12
C PHE A 84 1.39 -6.25 -10.39
N ALA A 85 2.55 -6.86 -10.24
CA ALA A 85 3.25 -7.48 -11.37
C ALA A 85 2.45 -8.63 -11.99
N LEU A 86 1.83 -9.48 -11.15
CA LEU A 86 1.00 -10.58 -11.62
C LEU A 86 -0.26 -10.10 -12.35
N ASP A 87 -0.89 -9.04 -11.87
CA ASP A 87 -2.04 -8.42 -12.54
C ASP A 87 -1.67 -7.92 -13.95
N ASN A 88 -0.49 -7.32 -14.08
CA ASN A 88 0.01 -6.87 -15.39
C ASN A 88 0.25 -8.04 -16.34
N LEU A 89 0.79 -9.15 -15.85
CA LEU A 89 0.92 -10.36 -16.65
C LEU A 89 -0.44 -10.87 -17.15
N LYS A 90 -1.44 -10.91 -16.26
CA LYS A 90 -2.80 -11.35 -16.61
C LYS A 90 -3.44 -10.43 -17.65
N LEU A 91 -3.33 -9.12 -17.50
CA LEU A 91 -3.83 -8.14 -18.46
C LEU A 91 -3.14 -8.28 -19.82
N PHE A 92 -1.84 -8.49 -19.82
CA PHE A 92 -1.06 -8.72 -21.04
C PHE A 92 -1.50 -10.01 -21.75
N GLN A 93 -1.64 -11.12 -21.00
CA GLN A 93 -2.10 -12.40 -21.55
C GLN A 93 -3.52 -12.33 -22.11
N ALA A 94 -4.38 -11.50 -21.52
CA ALA A 94 -5.73 -11.25 -22.00
C ALA A 94 -5.80 -10.32 -23.21
N GLY A 95 -4.66 -9.77 -23.68
CA GLY A 95 -4.62 -8.80 -24.78
C GLY A 95 -5.13 -7.41 -24.40
N ALA A 96 -5.34 -7.14 -23.12
CA ALA A 96 -5.84 -5.85 -22.61
C ALA A 96 -4.69 -4.84 -22.46
N PHE A 97 -4.01 -4.52 -23.55
CA PHE A 97 -2.77 -3.71 -23.54
C PHE A 97 -2.99 -2.28 -23.06
N MET A 98 -4.11 -1.65 -23.43
CA MET A 98 -4.43 -0.30 -22.97
C MET A 98 -4.71 -0.27 -21.46
N GLN A 99 -5.47 -1.22 -20.95
CA GLN A 99 -5.71 -1.37 -19.51
C GLN A 99 -4.41 -1.65 -18.76
N ASN A 100 -3.54 -2.48 -19.32
CA ASN A 100 -2.22 -2.75 -18.76
C ASN A 100 -1.40 -1.46 -18.64
N PHE A 101 -1.30 -0.69 -19.73
CA PHE A 101 -0.57 0.59 -19.73
C PHE A 101 -1.15 1.59 -18.73
N LEU A 102 -2.47 1.74 -18.69
CA LEU A 102 -3.15 2.66 -17.77
C LEU A 102 -2.98 2.20 -16.32
N TYR A 103 -3.04 0.91 -16.05
CA TYR A 103 -2.85 0.36 -14.71
C TYR A 103 -1.44 0.59 -14.18
N ILE A 104 -0.42 0.34 -14.98
CA ILE A 104 0.98 0.63 -14.63
C ILE A 104 1.15 2.12 -14.35
N SER A 105 0.72 2.96 -15.29
CA SER A 105 0.89 4.41 -15.21
C SER A 105 0.13 5.00 -14.01
N ALA A 106 -1.13 4.64 -13.83
CA ALA A 106 -1.96 5.12 -12.72
C ALA A 106 -1.41 4.66 -11.36
N THR A 107 -0.98 3.40 -11.25
CA THR A 107 -0.42 2.87 -9.99
C THR A 107 0.85 3.61 -9.59
N ILE A 108 1.76 3.82 -10.52
CA ILE A 108 3.03 4.51 -10.24
C ILE A 108 2.77 5.98 -9.91
N LEU A 109 2.04 6.69 -10.77
CA LEU A 109 1.81 8.13 -10.59
C LEU A 109 0.99 8.42 -9.34
N LEU A 110 -0.14 7.73 -9.15
CA LEU A 110 -1.01 7.96 -8.00
C LEU A 110 -0.41 7.42 -6.71
N GLY A 111 0.34 6.33 -6.75
CA GLY A 111 1.04 5.78 -5.60
C GLY A 111 2.11 6.74 -5.07
N VAL A 112 2.96 7.26 -5.95
CA VAL A 112 3.98 8.25 -5.58
C VAL A 112 3.33 9.54 -5.11
N LEU A 113 2.30 10.03 -5.82
CA LEU A 113 1.56 11.22 -5.42
C LEU A 113 0.89 11.04 -4.04
N ALA A 114 0.33 9.88 -3.77
CA ALA A 114 -0.30 9.57 -2.48
C ALA A 114 0.69 9.65 -1.31
N ILE A 115 1.93 9.17 -1.48
CA ILE A 115 2.98 9.33 -0.44
C ILE A 115 3.27 10.80 -0.19
N PHE A 116 3.46 11.60 -1.23
CA PHE A 116 3.71 13.04 -1.09
C PHE A 116 2.53 13.77 -0.42
N ILE A 117 1.30 13.47 -0.83
CA ILE A 117 0.10 14.05 -0.21
C ILE A 117 0.02 13.65 1.27
N GLY A 118 0.20 12.39 1.60
CA GLY A 118 0.18 11.92 2.99
C GLY A 118 1.22 12.61 3.86
N HIS A 119 2.44 12.69 3.37
CA HIS A 119 3.52 13.40 4.04
C HIS A 119 3.20 14.89 4.24
N PHE A 120 2.76 15.55 3.18
CA PHE A 120 2.38 16.97 3.25
C PHE A 120 1.26 17.23 4.26
N LEU A 121 0.21 16.42 4.26
CA LEU A 121 -0.90 16.54 5.21
C LEU A 121 -0.41 16.41 6.65
N ALA A 122 0.38 15.37 6.94
CA ALA A 122 0.92 15.14 8.28
C ALA A 122 1.81 16.30 8.75
N THR A 123 2.72 16.76 7.90
CA THR A 123 3.66 17.84 8.25
C THR A 123 3.02 19.21 8.31
N SER A 124 1.90 19.43 7.60
CA SER A 124 1.14 20.69 7.65
C SER A 124 0.33 20.83 8.92
N VAL A 125 -0.22 19.74 9.43
CA VAL A 125 -1.02 19.72 10.66
C VAL A 125 -0.13 19.81 11.91
N LEU A 126 1.06 19.22 11.86
CA LEU A 126 2.00 19.13 12.99
C LEU A 126 3.01 20.30 13.00
N LYS A 127 2.56 21.51 12.86
CA LYS A 127 3.41 22.72 12.93
C LYS A 127 3.77 23.06 14.36
#